data_7717039e3c51020d203fcf99e3ba9ce9
#
_entry.id   7717039e3c51020d203fcf99e3ba9ce9
#
_cell.length_a   1.000
_cell.length_b   1.000
_cell.length_c   1.000
_cell.angle_alpha   90.00
_cell.angle_beta   90.00
_cell.angle_gamma   90.00
#
_symmetry.space_group_name_H-M   'P 1'
#
loop_
_entity.id
_entity.type
_entity.pdbx_description
1 polymer ?
#
loop_
_entity_poly.entity_id
_entity_poly.type
_entity_poly.pdbx_seq_one_letter_code
_entity_poly.pdbx_strand_id
1 'polypeptide(L)'
;MKIYFAGSIRGGREEEQTYFKIIDYLTNFGEVLTEHVGFKNIDKKEQGSSDTYIFERDVSWLKSANMMIADVTVPSLGVGYEIGFAETLNIPILCLYNPRNKKSLSAMISGNKNLVWKEYNTVEEAKLLIDKFMESN
;
A
#
# COMPACT_ATOMS: atom_id res chain seq x y z
N MET A 1 10.01 12.46 -5.74
CA MET A 1 8.76 12.16 -5.02
C MET A 1 8.92 10.86 -4.27
N LYS A 2 8.40 10.80 -3.06
CA LYS A 2 8.41 9.59 -2.24
C LYS A 2 7.00 9.03 -2.12
N ILE A 3 6.84 7.77 -2.46
CA ILE A 3 5.55 7.07 -2.47
C ILE A 3 5.60 5.97 -1.42
N TYR A 4 4.67 5.98 -0.47
CA TYR A 4 4.55 4.89 0.49
C TYR A 4 3.61 3.83 -0.07
N PHE A 5 4.08 2.60 -0.18
CA PHE A 5 3.23 1.48 -0.58
C PHE A 5 2.95 0.59 0.62
N ALA A 6 1.68 0.25 0.83
CA ALA A 6 1.25 -0.68 1.86
C ALA A 6 0.39 -1.79 1.27
N GLY A 7 0.57 -2.99 1.77
CA GLY A 7 -0.23 -4.16 1.44
C GLY A 7 -0.02 -5.22 2.51
N SER A 8 -0.93 -6.18 2.63
CA SER A 8 -0.81 -7.22 3.63
C SER A 8 0.39 -8.14 3.37
N ILE A 9 1.29 -8.25 4.33
CA ILE A 9 2.42 -9.19 4.26
C ILE A 9 1.94 -10.65 4.26
N ARG A 10 0.78 -10.90 4.88
CA ARG A 10 0.20 -12.24 5.05
C ARG A 10 -0.78 -12.64 3.96
N GLY A 11 -0.84 -11.88 2.87
CA GLY A 11 -1.78 -12.10 1.78
C GLY A 11 -1.52 -13.34 0.92
N GLY A 12 -0.38 -13.97 1.07
CA GLY A 12 0.00 -15.13 0.29
C GLY A 12 0.76 -14.79 -0.99
N ARG A 13 1.15 -15.85 -1.71
CA ARG A 13 2.07 -15.75 -2.85
C ARG A 13 1.50 -14.95 -4.04
N GLU A 14 0.22 -15.11 -4.30
CA GLU A 14 -0.45 -14.41 -5.41
C GLU A 14 -0.48 -12.90 -5.14
N GLU A 15 -0.78 -12.51 -3.91
CA GLU A 15 -0.76 -11.11 -3.51
C GLU A 15 0.65 -10.54 -3.59
N GLU A 16 1.64 -11.30 -3.15
CA GLU A 16 3.04 -10.91 -3.21
C GLU A 16 3.47 -10.56 -4.64
N GLN A 17 3.12 -11.39 -5.61
CA GLN A 17 3.43 -11.15 -7.03
C GLN A 17 2.75 -9.88 -7.54
N THR A 18 1.50 -9.68 -7.17
CA THR A 18 0.75 -8.47 -7.52
C THR A 18 1.41 -7.22 -6.94
N TYR A 19 1.80 -7.28 -5.67
CA TYR A 19 2.48 -6.15 -5.01
C TYR A 19 3.79 -5.80 -5.69
N PHE A 20 4.61 -6.81 -6.04
CA PHE A 20 5.86 -6.55 -6.75
C PHE A 20 5.65 -5.82 -8.07
N LYS A 21 4.64 -6.22 -8.83
CA LYS A 21 4.34 -5.57 -10.11
C LYS A 21 3.87 -4.13 -9.91
N ILE A 22 3.08 -3.88 -8.89
CA ILE A 22 2.63 -2.52 -8.55
C ILE A 22 3.81 -1.67 -8.06
N ILE A 23 4.62 -2.20 -7.15
CA ILE A 23 5.79 -1.50 -6.62
C ILE A 23 6.76 -1.14 -7.76
N ASP A 24 7.05 -2.11 -8.64
CA ASP A 24 7.91 -1.88 -9.80
C ASP A 24 7.36 -0.76 -10.68
N TYR A 25 6.08 -0.78 -10.94
CA TYR A 25 5.43 0.27 -11.73
C TYR A 25 5.54 1.65 -11.07
N LEU A 26 5.36 1.71 -9.75
CA LEU A 26 5.44 2.96 -8.99
C LEU A 26 6.84 3.58 -9.04
N THR A 27 7.89 2.79 -9.26
CA THR A 27 9.25 3.33 -9.38
C THR A 27 9.42 4.28 -10.57
N ASN A 28 8.51 4.23 -11.55
CA ASN A 28 8.51 5.19 -12.65
C ASN A 28 8.15 6.61 -12.20
N PHE A 29 7.50 6.74 -11.05
CA PHE A 29 7.02 8.03 -10.54
C PHE A 29 7.90 8.59 -9.42
N GLY A 30 8.68 7.76 -8.77
CA GLY A 30 9.52 8.20 -7.66
C GLY A 30 10.09 7.06 -6.83
N GLU A 31 10.65 7.42 -5.68
CA GLU A 31 11.16 6.45 -4.70
C GLU A 31 9.99 5.79 -3.98
N VAL A 32 9.97 4.46 -3.95
CA VAL A 32 8.92 3.70 -3.26
C VAL A 32 9.43 3.23 -1.91
N LEU A 33 8.75 3.69 -0.86
CA LEU A 33 9.02 3.32 0.52
C LEU A 33 8.03 2.22 0.91
N THR A 34 8.52 1.02 1.19
CA THR A 34 7.66 -0.11 1.55
C THR A 34 8.44 -1.21 2.24
N GLU A 35 7.82 -1.84 3.22
CA GLU A 35 8.37 -3.04 3.84
C GLU A 35 8.38 -4.25 2.89
N HIS A 36 7.66 -4.18 1.77
CA HIS A 36 7.61 -5.23 0.75
C HIS A 36 8.83 -5.23 -0.18
N VAL A 37 9.65 -4.18 -0.16
CA VAL A 37 10.91 -4.17 -0.91
C VAL A 37 11.81 -5.26 -0.33
N GLY A 38 12.13 -6.24 -1.15
CA GLY A 38 12.94 -7.37 -0.70
C GLY A 38 12.14 -8.50 -0.07
N PHE A 39 10.88 -8.68 -0.44
CA PHE A 39 10.07 -9.82 -0.03
C PHE A 39 10.82 -11.16 -0.11
N LYS A 40 11.67 -11.32 -1.12
CA LYS A 40 12.49 -12.51 -1.27
C LYS A 40 13.51 -12.68 -0.14
N ASN A 41 13.79 -11.62 0.63
CA ASN A 41 14.74 -11.57 1.73
C ASN A 41 14.09 -11.16 3.05
N ILE A 42 12.77 -11.05 3.10
CA ILE A 42 12.04 -10.54 4.25
C ILE A 42 12.34 -11.35 5.50
N ASP A 43 12.45 -12.68 5.36
CA ASP A 43 12.73 -13.59 6.46
C ASP A 43 14.06 -13.34 7.12
N LYS A 44 15.05 -12.82 6.41
CA LYS A 44 16.39 -12.59 6.94
C LYS A 44 16.54 -11.22 7.61
N LYS A 45 15.87 -10.19 7.09
CA LYS A 45 16.00 -8.82 7.59
C LYS A 45 14.97 -8.48 8.65
N GLU A 46 13.72 -8.94 8.49
CA GLU A 46 12.64 -8.60 9.40
C GLU A 46 12.56 -9.53 10.60
N GLN A 47 13.02 -10.79 10.51
CA GLN A 47 13.06 -11.71 11.64
C GLN A 47 13.97 -11.25 12.77
N GLY A 48 14.99 -10.45 12.47
CA GLY A 48 15.87 -9.87 13.48
C GLY A 48 15.45 -8.51 13.99
N SER A 49 14.36 -7.93 13.46
CA SER A 49 13.93 -6.59 13.81
C SER A 49 12.84 -6.63 14.88
N SER A 50 12.96 -5.77 15.89
CA SER A 50 11.93 -5.62 16.91
C SER A 50 10.68 -4.96 16.32
N ASP A 51 9.54 -5.20 16.97
CA ASP A 51 8.29 -4.52 16.61
C ASP A 51 8.43 -3.01 16.70
N THR A 52 9.13 -2.51 17.72
CA THR A 52 9.40 -1.08 17.88
C THR A 52 10.18 -0.51 16.70
N TYR A 53 11.21 -1.22 16.25
CA TYR A 53 12.00 -0.79 15.10
C TYR A 53 11.15 -0.71 13.83
N ILE A 54 10.35 -1.74 13.57
CA ILE A 54 9.47 -1.79 12.39
C ILE A 54 8.47 -0.61 12.43
N PHE A 55 7.83 -0.40 13.56
CA PHE A 55 6.89 0.71 13.74
C PHE A 55 7.55 2.07 13.50
N GLU A 56 8.67 2.33 14.13
CA GLU A 56 9.38 3.61 14.00
C GLU A 56 9.86 3.85 12.57
N ARG A 57 10.36 2.81 11.89
CA ARG A 57 10.79 2.90 10.50
C ARG A 57 9.61 3.25 9.59
N ASP A 58 8.51 2.49 9.70
CA ASP A 58 7.36 2.67 8.82
C ASP A 58 6.68 4.02 9.04
N VAL A 59 6.57 4.46 10.29
CA VAL A 59 6.04 5.80 10.61
C VAL A 59 6.95 6.89 10.07
N SER A 60 8.27 6.72 10.18
CA SER A 60 9.24 7.68 9.63
C SER A 60 9.10 7.79 8.10
N TRP A 61 8.94 6.65 7.43
CA TRP A 61 8.71 6.63 5.98
C TRP A 61 7.41 7.34 5.61
N LEU A 62 6.32 7.06 6.32
CA LEU A 62 5.03 7.72 6.10
C LEU A 62 5.13 9.24 6.24
N LYS A 63 5.81 9.71 7.29
CA LYS A 63 6.03 11.14 7.51
C LYS A 63 6.81 11.81 6.39
N SER A 64 7.67 11.08 5.70
CA SER A 64 8.47 11.60 4.59
C SER A 64 7.78 11.46 3.24
N ALA A 65 6.69 10.69 3.15
CA ALA A 65 6.03 10.39 1.90
C ALA A 65 5.20 11.58 1.38
N ASN A 66 5.14 11.68 0.06
CA ASN A 66 4.30 12.67 -0.62
C ASN A 66 2.91 12.12 -0.94
N MET A 67 2.78 10.81 -1.00
CA MET A 67 1.51 10.12 -1.22
C MET A 67 1.58 8.68 -0.78
N MET A 68 0.42 8.03 -0.66
CA MET A 68 0.31 6.63 -0.29
C MET A 68 -0.53 5.86 -1.30
N ILE A 69 -0.04 4.69 -1.69
CA ILE A 69 -0.79 3.69 -2.45
C ILE A 69 -0.92 2.47 -1.55
N ALA A 70 -2.13 2.05 -1.27
CA ALA A 70 -2.40 0.90 -0.41
C ALA A 70 -3.22 -0.15 -1.15
N ASP A 71 -2.78 -1.40 -1.11
CA ASP A 71 -3.61 -2.51 -1.56
C ASP A 71 -4.40 -3.04 -0.35
N VAL A 72 -5.72 -2.92 -0.42
CA VAL A 72 -6.63 -3.27 0.66
C VAL A 72 -7.45 -4.53 0.35
N THR A 73 -6.98 -5.33 -0.60
CA THR A 73 -7.63 -6.59 -1.01
C THR A 73 -7.71 -7.57 0.16
N VAL A 74 -6.60 -7.75 0.87
CA VAL A 74 -6.53 -8.62 2.04
C VAL A 74 -6.59 -7.76 3.30
N PRO A 75 -7.54 -8.01 4.20
CA PRO A 75 -7.64 -7.27 5.46
C PRO A 75 -6.34 -7.34 6.26
N SER A 76 -5.89 -6.20 6.76
CA SER A 76 -4.66 -6.08 7.53
C SER A 76 -4.80 -4.95 8.53
N LEU A 77 -4.57 -5.25 9.82
CA LEU A 77 -4.57 -4.23 10.87
C LEU A 77 -3.49 -3.19 10.61
N GLY A 78 -2.29 -3.63 10.20
CA GLY A 78 -1.18 -2.73 9.92
C GLY A 78 -1.47 -1.76 8.79
N VAL A 79 -2.01 -2.27 7.68
CA VAL A 79 -2.37 -1.43 6.54
C VAL A 79 -3.46 -0.42 6.92
N GLY A 80 -4.47 -0.86 7.68
CA GLY A 80 -5.51 0.05 8.15
C GLY A 80 -4.97 1.15 9.05
N TYR A 81 -4.06 0.82 9.96
CA TYR A 81 -3.38 1.80 10.80
C TYR A 81 -2.60 2.82 9.97
N GLU A 82 -1.83 2.34 8.99
CA GLU A 82 -1.01 3.18 8.11
C GLU A 82 -1.87 4.13 7.27
N ILE A 83 -3.00 3.66 6.76
CA ILE A 83 -3.95 4.52 6.02
C ILE A 83 -4.48 5.63 6.92
N GLY A 84 -4.94 5.29 8.12
CA GLY A 84 -5.44 6.28 9.07
C GLY A 84 -4.37 7.29 9.47
N PHE A 85 -3.15 6.83 9.68
CA PHE A 85 -2.02 7.71 9.99
C PHE A 85 -1.70 8.65 8.81
N ALA A 86 -1.65 8.11 7.59
CA ALA A 86 -1.40 8.91 6.39
C ALA A 86 -2.48 9.99 6.19
N GLU A 87 -3.71 9.66 6.50
CA GLU A 87 -4.80 10.62 6.43
C GLU A 87 -4.55 11.84 7.33
N THR A 88 -4.00 11.63 8.52
CA THR A 88 -3.65 12.74 9.43
C THR A 88 -2.51 13.62 8.89
N LEU A 89 -1.70 13.10 7.97
CA LEU A 89 -0.63 13.84 7.32
C LEU A 89 -1.11 14.66 6.12
N ASN A 90 -2.38 14.53 5.76
CA ASN A 90 -2.98 15.23 4.61
C ASN A 90 -2.29 14.93 3.28
N ILE A 91 -1.71 13.74 3.13
CA ILE A 91 -1.16 13.29 1.85
C ILE A 91 -2.24 12.57 1.03
N PRO A 92 -2.18 12.63 -0.32
CA PRO A 92 -3.11 11.87 -1.16
C PRO A 92 -2.97 10.37 -0.93
N ILE A 93 -4.11 9.66 -0.89
CA ILE A 93 -4.15 8.22 -0.62
C ILE A 93 -5.03 7.53 -1.67
N LEU A 94 -4.46 6.55 -2.38
CA LEU A 94 -5.20 5.67 -3.26
C LEU A 94 -5.23 4.26 -2.66
N CYS A 95 -6.43 3.74 -2.45
CA CYS A 95 -6.64 2.36 -2.01
C CYS A 95 -7.08 1.51 -3.21
N LEU A 96 -6.36 0.44 -3.47
CA LEU A 96 -6.64 -0.51 -4.55
C LEU A 96 -7.25 -1.77 -3.96
N TYR A 97 -8.38 -2.21 -4.51
CA TYR A 97 -9.12 -3.37 -4.02
C TYR A 97 -9.43 -4.33 -5.17
N ASN A 98 -9.01 -5.58 -5.02
CA ASN A 98 -9.36 -6.64 -5.96
C ASN A 98 -10.44 -7.52 -5.35
N PRO A 99 -11.65 -7.58 -5.94
CA PRO A 99 -12.78 -8.31 -5.36
C PRO A 99 -12.69 -9.84 -5.49
N ARG A 100 -11.61 -10.41 -6.06
CA ARG A 100 -11.46 -11.84 -6.30
C ARG A 100 -11.66 -12.72 -5.06
N ASN A 101 -11.32 -12.21 -3.88
CA ASN A 101 -11.47 -12.94 -2.61
C ASN A 101 -12.90 -12.91 -2.07
N LYS A 102 -13.82 -12.24 -2.77
CA LYS A 102 -15.23 -12.09 -2.39
C LYS A 102 -15.44 -11.56 -0.96
N LYS A 103 -14.42 -10.99 -0.35
CA LYS A 103 -14.54 -10.34 0.95
C LYS A 103 -14.93 -8.89 0.72
N SER A 104 -15.89 -8.40 1.48
CA SER A 104 -16.28 -7.01 1.40
C SER A 104 -15.16 -6.11 1.95
N LEU A 105 -14.96 -4.98 1.29
CA LEU A 105 -14.04 -3.97 1.76
C LEU A 105 -14.56 -3.37 3.06
N SER A 106 -13.65 -3.11 4.01
CA SER A 106 -14.01 -2.46 5.28
C SER A 106 -14.74 -1.15 5.04
N ALA A 107 -15.83 -0.93 5.77
CA ALA A 107 -16.57 0.34 5.73
C ALA A 107 -15.69 1.53 6.12
N MET A 108 -14.64 1.31 6.91
CA MET A 108 -13.69 2.37 7.28
C MET A 108 -12.88 2.87 6.09
N ILE A 109 -12.82 2.08 5.01
CA ILE A 109 -12.17 2.45 3.75
C ILE A 109 -13.23 2.90 2.75
N SER A 110 -14.23 2.05 2.46
CA SER A 110 -15.23 2.34 1.43
C SER A 110 -16.14 3.52 1.78
N GLY A 111 -16.36 3.75 3.05
CA GLY A 111 -17.20 4.85 3.55
C GLY A 111 -16.46 6.16 3.80
N ASN A 112 -15.14 6.17 3.69
CA ASN A 112 -14.33 7.36 3.98
C ASN A 112 -14.19 8.23 2.73
N LYS A 113 -14.86 9.37 2.72
CA LYS A 113 -14.87 10.30 1.58
C LYS A 113 -13.53 11.00 1.34
N ASN A 114 -12.61 10.95 2.30
CA ASN A 114 -11.27 11.54 2.16
C ASN A 114 -10.31 10.60 1.43
N LEU A 115 -10.70 9.34 1.23
CA LEU A 115 -9.89 8.36 0.52
C LEU A 115 -10.40 8.19 -0.91
N VAL A 116 -9.47 8.01 -1.83
CA VAL A 116 -9.81 7.51 -3.17
C VAL A 116 -9.64 6.00 -3.11
N TRP A 117 -10.72 5.23 -3.36
CA TRP A 117 -10.58 3.78 -3.46
C TRP A 117 -11.19 3.30 -4.78
N LYS A 118 -10.53 2.31 -5.40
CA LYS A 118 -10.91 1.81 -6.72
C LYS A 118 -10.72 0.30 -6.78
N GLU A 119 -11.62 -0.36 -7.50
CA GLU A 119 -11.51 -1.79 -7.79
C GLU A 119 -10.63 -2.03 -9.02
N TYR A 120 -9.85 -3.10 -8.97
CA TYR A 120 -9.09 -3.59 -10.11
C TYR A 120 -9.20 -5.10 -10.19
N ASN A 121 -9.18 -5.66 -11.40
CA ASN A 121 -9.18 -7.10 -11.60
C ASN A 121 -7.83 -7.61 -12.10
N THR A 122 -7.09 -6.76 -12.81
CA THR A 122 -5.77 -7.09 -13.35
C THR A 122 -4.76 -6.02 -12.95
N VAL A 123 -3.47 -6.40 -12.95
CA VAL A 123 -2.40 -5.44 -12.69
C VAL A 123 -2.43 -4.29 -13.70
N GLU A 124 -2.80 -4.56 -14.95
CA GLU A 124 -2.89 -3.51 -15.97
C GLU A 124 -3.97 -2.48 -15.63
N GLU A 125 -5.09 -2.93 -15.09
CA GLU A 125 -6.12 -2.02 -14.59
C GLU A 125 -5.62 -1.20 -13.40
N ALA A 126 -4.88 -1.83 -12.48
CA ALA A 126 -4.27 -1.13 -11.35
C ALA A 126 -3.32 -0.02 -11.81
N LYS A 127 -2.51 -0.30 -12.82
CA LYS A 127 -1.60 0.70 -13.41
C LYS A 127 -2.35 1.91 -13.98
N LEU A 128 -3.47 1.66 -14.68
CA LEU A 128 -4.29 2.76 -15.20
C LEU A 128 -4.91 3.61 -14.08
N LEU A 129 -5.32 2.98 -12.98
CA LEU A 129 -5.84 3.70 -11.82
C LEU A 129 -4.76 4.55 -11.16
N ILE A 130 -3.54 4.02 -11.08
CA ILE A 130 -2.38 4.76 -10.57
C ILE A 130 -2.10 5.97 -11.46
N ASP A 131 -2.08 5.80 -12.78
CA ASP A 131 -1.85 6.89 -13.72
C ASP A 131 -2.83 8.04 -13.50
N LYS A 132 -4.11 7.72 -13.41
CA LYS A 132 -5.16 8.72 -13.16
C LYS A 132 -4.98 9.42 -11.82
N PHE A 133 -4.60 8.67 -10.80
CA PHE A 133 -4.36 9.23 -9.48
C PHE A 133 -3.16 10.18 -9.49
N MET A 134 -2.08 9.80 -10.18
CA MET A 134 -0.89 10.64 -10.32
C MET A 134 -1.20 11.93 -11.07
N GLU A 135 -2.00 11.87 -12.13
CA GLU A 135 -2.41 13.05 -12.90
C GLU A 135 -3.23 14.04 -12.06
N SER A 136 -3.99 13.56 -11.09
CA SER A 136 -4.86 14.37 -10.24
C SER A 136 -4.14 14.94 -9.01
N ASN A 137 -2.95 14.52 -8.76
CA ASN A 137 -2.15 14.90 -7.61
C ASN A 137 -0.71 15.19 -8.04
#